data_a54228c67390f826998e4a55b55b0463
#
_entry.id   a54228c67390f826998e4a55b55b0463
#
_cell.length_a   1.000
_cell.length_b   1.000
_cell.length_c   1.000
_cell.angle_alpha   90.00
_cell.angle_beta   90.00
_cell.angle_gamma   90.00
#
_symmetry.space_group_name_H-M   'P 1'
#
loop_
_entity.id
_entity.type
_entity.pdbx_description
1 polymer ?
#
loop_
_entity_poly.entity_id
_entity_poly.type
_entity_poly.pdbx_seq_one_letter_code
_entity_poly.pdbx_strand_id
1 'polypeptide(L)'
;MLYATPWQTVGPYLHIGMNWLTTDDLAGEGVAGQRIAIEGVLVDGMGAPVPDGLIEIWQANSQGRYAHPEDTRDAPEAGFRGFGRVPTDEAGCFRFRTIKPGRVPATDGRLQAPHIAVSVFARGILKRLATRIYFADEPSNGEDPVLALVPAARRPTLIAKQEGGPYRFNIVIQGEALGQGETVFFDL
;
A
#
# COMPACT_ATOMS: atom_id res chain seq x y z
N MET A 1 30.18 -7.79 19.15
CA MET A 1 28.71 -7.61 18.97
C MET A 1 28.55 -6.59 17.85
N LEU A 2 27.75 -6.92 16.82
CA LEU A 2 27.44 -5.96 15.76
C LEU A 2 26.21 -5.15 16.20
N TYR A 3 26.28 -3.83 16.11
CA TYR A 3 25.17 -2.95 16.40
C TYR A 3 24.30 -2.79 15.14
N ALA A 4 23.00 -2.58 15.33
CA ALA A 4 22.11 -2.26 14.21
C ALA A 4 22.54 -0.94 13.56
N THR A 5 22.49 -0.88 12.24
CA THR A 5 22.72 0.37 11.50
C THR A 5 21.66 1.41 11.90
N PRO A 6 22.05 2.65 12.20
CA PRO A 6 21.10 3.71 12.47
C PRO A 6 20.13 3.91 11.30
N TRP A 7 18.93 4.38 11.62
CA TRP A 7 17.95 4.77 10.63
C TRP A 7 18.50 5.86 9.70
N GLN A 8 18.27 5.70 8.42
CA GLN A 8 18.73 6.64 7.39
C GLN A 8 17.57 6.99 6.46
N THR A 9 17.51 8.25 6.04
CA THR A 9 16.58 8.66 4.99
C THR A 9 16.97 8.08 3.65
N VAL A 10 15.99 7.85 2.78
CA VAL A 10 16.29 7.57 1.37
C VAL A 10 16.91 8.79 0.72
N GLY A 11 18.01 8.59 0.03
CA GLY A 11 18.67 9.66 -0.71
C GLY A 11 18.09 9.80 -2.12
N PRO A 12 18.52 10.83 -2.86
CA PRO A 12 18.03 11.09 -4.23
C PRO A 12 18.36 9.98 -5.23
N TYR A 13 19.32 9.14 -4.92
CA TYR A 13 19.74 8.04 -5.80
C TYR A 13 18.65 6.99 -6.03
N LEU A 14 17.72 6.84 -5.07
CA LEU A 14 16.57 5.96 -5.27
C LEU A 14 15.74 6.41 -6.48
N HIS A 15 15.44 7.70 -6.57
CA HIS A 15 14.70 8.29 -7.68
C HIS A 15 15.52 8.36 -8.98
N ILE A 16 16.81 8.70 -8.89
CA ILE A 16 17.68 8.88 -10.05
C ILE A 16 18.10 7.53 -10.65
N GLY A 17 18.48 6.56 -9.82
CA GLY A 17 19.14 5.32 -10.25
C GLY A 17 18.27 4.08 -10.32
N MET A 18 17.03 4.10 -9.79
CA MET A 18 16.19 2.92 -9.63
C MET A 18 14.88 2.96 -10.41
N ASN A 19 14.72 3.89 -11.35
CA ASN A 19 13.50 3.99 -12.19
C ASN A 19 13.23 2.71 -13.00
N TRP A 20 14.26 1.96 -13.35
CA TRP A 20 14.15 0.67 -14.03
C TRP A 20 13.51 -0.44 -13.16
N LEU A 21 13.42 -0.24 -11.84
CA LEU A 21 12.72 -1.12 -10.91
C LEU A 21 11.24 -0.77 -10.72
N THR A 22 10.73 0.24 -11.43
CA THR A 22 9.32 0.60 -11.38
C THR A 22 8.46 -0.57 -11.88
N THR A 23 7.48 -0.92 -11.08
CA THR A 23 6.50 -1.97 -11.37
C THR A 23 5.13 -1.46 -10.94
N ASP A 24 4.37 -0.92 -11.89
CA ASP A 24 3.04 -0.34 -11.67
C ASP A 24 1.90 -1.30 -11.98
N ASP A 25 2.18 -2.42 -12.68
CA ASP A 25 1.21 -3.48 -12.98
C ASP A 25 1.62 -4.80 -12.31
N LEU A 26 0.83 -5.24 -11.33
CA LEU A 26 1.13 -6.40 -10.51
C LEU A 26 0.53 -7.70 -11.08
N ALA A 27 -0.36 -7.59 -12.05
CA ALA A 27 -1.11 -8.74 -12.54
C ALA A 27 -1.11 -8.75 -14.08
N GLY A 28 -0.35 -9.65 -14.68
CA GLY A 28 -0.29 -9.89 -16.12
C GLY A 28 -1.64 -10.30 -16.72
N GLU A 29 -1.69 -10.44 -18.04
CA GLU A 29 -2.87 -10.98 -18.73
C GLU A 29 -3.18 -12.40 -18.21
N GLY A 30 -4.48 -12.69 -18.05
CA GLY A 30 -4.94 -14.01 -17.59
C GLY A 30 -4.94 -14.24 -16.08
N VAL A 31 -4.40 -13.33 -15.27
CA VAL A 31 -4.51 -13.40 -13.81
C VAL A 31 -5.96 -13.23 -13.38
N ALA A 32 -6.45 -14.17 -12.55
CA ALA A 32 -7.84 -14.20 -12.12
C ALA A 32 -8.17 -13.09 -11.12
N GLY A 33 -9.40 -12.57 -11.18
CA GLY A 33 -9.90 -11.58 -10.24
C GLY A 33 -10.37 -10.28 -10.87
N GLN A 34 -10.95 -9.41 -10.06
CA GLN A 34 -11.41 -8.10 -10.49
C GLN A 34 -10.22 -7.17 -10.72
N ARG A 35 -10.04 -6.71 -11.96
CA ARG A 35 -9.03 -5.68 -12.28
C ARG A 35 -9.40 -4.37 -11.63
N ILE A 36 -8.43 -3.76 -10.95
CA ILE A 36 -8.56 -2.47 -10.30
C ILE A 36 -7.35 -1.58 -10.62
N ALA A 37 -7.59 -0.28 -10.58
CA ALA A 37 -6.53 0.70 -10.51
C ALA A 37 -6.63 1.44 -9.16
N ILE A 38 -5.47 1.80 -8.61
CA ILE A 38 -5.34 2.57 -7.38
C ILE A 38 -4.56 3.82 -7.71
N GLU A 39 -5.06 4.96 -7.34
CA GLU A 39 -4.42 6.26 -7.53
C GLU A 39 -4.48 7.07 -6.25
N GLY A 40 -3.47 7.87 -6.02
CA GLY A 40 -3.43 8.74 -4.86
C GLY A 40 -2.38 9.83 -4.98
N VAL A 41 -2.36 10.69 -3.98
CA VAL A 41 -1.36 11.75 -3.81
C VAL A 41 -0.69 11.56 -2.47
N LEU A 42 0.63 11.67 -2.46
CA LEU A 42 1.45 11.75 -1.24
C LEU A 42 1.69 13.22 -0.94
N VAL A 43 1.31 13.63 0.28
CA VAL A 43 1.53 15.02 0.76
C VAL A 43 2.21 15.02 2.13
N ASP A 44 2.95 16.08 2.38
CA ASP A 44 3.60 16.33 3.67
C ASP A 44 2.64 16.94 4.72
N GLY A 45 3.19 17.32 5.88
CA GLY A 45 2.43 17.91 6.98
C GLY A 45 1.90 19.33 6.73
N MET A 46 2.29 19.96 5.64
CA MET A 46 1.77 21.26 5.19
C MET A 46 0.78 21.11 4.03
N GLY A 47 0.52 19.89 3.60
CA GLY A 47 -0.32 19.59 2.44
C GLY A 47 0.38 19.78 1.10
N ALA A 48 1.70 20.02 1.10
CA ALA A 48 2.47 20.12 -0.12
C ALA A 48 2.75 18.72 -0.72
N PRO A 49 2.71 18.58 -2.06
CA PRO A 49 3.05 17.30 -2.70
C PRO A 49 4.50 16.90 -2.43
N VAL A 50 4.72 15.60 -2.30
CA VAL A 50 6.06 15.00 -2.13
C VAL A 50 6.48 14.38 -3.47
N PRO A 51 7.30 15.06 -4.30
CA PRO A 51 7.60 14.64 -5.67
C PRO A 51 8.67 13.56 -5.78
N ASP A 52 9.35 13.24 -4.71
CA ASP A 52 10.42 12.25 -4.65
C ASP A 52 10.10 11.09 -3.69
N GLY A 53 8.81 10.89 -3.44
CA GLY A 53 8.33 9.75 -2.69
C GLY A 53 8.47 8.44 -3.48
N LEU A 54 8.61 7.35 -2.77
CA LEU A 54 8.51 6.00 -3.31
C LEU A 54 7.41 5.27 -2.58
N ILE A 55 6.49 4.71 -3.36
CA ILE A 55 5.42 3.88 -2.84
C ILE A 55 5.68 2.44 -3.26
N GLU A 56 5.74 1.56 -2.30
CA GLU A 56 5.73 0.12 -2.54
C GLU A 56 4.43 -0.48 -2.03
N ILE A 57 3.90 -1.43 -2.78
CA ILE A 57 2.70 -2.17 -2.38
C ILE A 57 2.96 -3.67 -2.40
N TRP A 58 2.33 -4.38 -1.48
CA TRP A 58 2.37 -5.82 -1.37
C TRP A 58 0.98 -6.37 -1.08
N GLN A 59 0.53 -7.36 -1.87
CA GLN A 59 -0.79 -7.93 -1.73
C GLN A 59 -0.86 -9.42 -2.06
N ALA A 60 -1.91 -10.06 -1.60
CA ALA A 60 -2.33 -11.38 -2.05
C ALA A 60 -3.08 -11.30 -3.41
N ASN A 61 -3.22 -12.42 -4.10
CA ASN A 61 -4.09 -12.55 -5.27
C ASN A 61 -5.58 -12.57 -4.86
N SER A 62 -6.49 -12.71 -5.82
CA SER A 62 -7.94 -12.75 -5.59
C SER A 62 -8.43 -13.88 -4.67
N GLN A 63 -7.62 -14.93 -4.48
CA GLN A 63 -7.89 -16.06 -3.59
C GLN A 63 -7.21 -15.91 -2.22
N GLY A 64 -6.58 -14.78 -1.94
CA GLY A 64 -5.87 -14.56 -0.68
C GLY A 64 -4.51 -15.26 -0.59
N ARG A 65 -3.84 -15.54 -1.73
CA ARG A 65 -2.52 -16.18 -1.83
C ARG A 65 -1.45 -15.16 -2.16
N TYR A 66 -0.34 -15.21 -1.44
CA TYR A 66 0.83 -14.39 -1.76
C TYR A 66 1.72 -15.08 -2.82
N ALA A 67 2.27 -14.28 -3.72
CA ALA A 67 3.30 -14.74 -4.66
C ALA A 67 4.67 -14.81 -3.94
N HIS A 68 4.77 -15.64 -2.90
CA HIS A 68 5.96 -15.76 -2.07
C HIS A 68 6.25 -17.23 -1.71
N PRO A 69 7.52 -17.67 -1.68
CA PRO A 69 7.88 -19.07 -1.37
C PRO A 69 7.40 -19.57 -0.01
N GLU A 70 7.23 -18.70 0.97
CA GLU A 70 6.71 -19.04 2.30
C GLU A 70 5.18 -19.28 2.32
N ASP A 71 4.45 -18.84 1.29
CA ASP A 71 3.06 -19.21 1.14
C ASP A 71 2.95 -20.57 0.45
N THR A 72 2.98 -21.62 1.25
CA THR A 72 3.00 -23.00 0.78
C THR A 72 1.64 -23.58 0.39
N ARG A 73 0.57 -22.77 0.46
CA ARG A 73 -0.78 -23.18 0.03
C ARG A 73 -0.82 -23.20 -1.50
N ASP A 74 -1.06 -24.27 -2.19
CA ASP A 74 -1.11 -24.45 -3.65
C ASP A 74 0.02 -23.77 -4.47
N ALA A 75 0.07 -23.94 -5.78
CA ALA A 75 1.06 -23.30 -6.63
C ALA A 75 0.80 -21.78 -6.77
N PRO A 76 1.84 -20.96 -6.86
CA PRO A 76 1.69 -19.54 -7.16
C PRO A 76 0.95 -19.33 -8.50
N GLU A 77 0.06 -18.33 -8.54
CA GLU A 77 -0.65 -17.97 -9.76
C GLU A 77 0.31 -17.37 -10.79
N ALA A 78 0.40 -17.98 -11.96
CA ALA A 78 1.27 -17.51 -13.04
C ALA A 78 0.88 -16.10 -13.50
N GLY A 79 1.87 -15.22 -13.64
CA GLY A 79 1.65 -13.84 -14.07
C GLY A 79 1.25 -12.87 -12.95
N PHE A 80 0.96 -13.35 -11.73
CA PHE A 80 0.72 -12.51 -10.57
C PHE A 80 2.01 -12.29 -9.78
N ARG A 81 2.40 -11.04 -9.57
CA ARG A 81 3.62 -10.67 -8.81
C ARG A 81 3.33 -10.33 -7.36
N GLY A 82 2.19 -9.70 -7.08
CA GLY A 82 1.80 -9.25 -5.75
C GLY A 82 2.61 -8.09 -5.18
N PHE A 83 3.68 -7.68 -5.85
CA PHE A 83 4.56 -6.57 -5.48
C PHE A 83 4.58 -5.51 -6.56
N GLY A 84 4.46 -4.26 -6.16
CA GLY A 84 4.60 -3.09 -7.03
C GLY A 84 5.42 -1.99 -6.37
N ARG A 85 6.07 -1.16 -7.20
CA ARG A 85 6.89 -0.04 -6.77
C ARG A 85 6.77 1.08 -7.79
N VAL A 86 6.40 2.29 -7.35
CA VAL A 86 6.36 3.47 -8.19
C VAL A 86 6.90 4.69 -7.47
N PRO A 87 7.61 5.59 -8.14
CA PRO A 87 7.88 6.92 -7.61
C PRO A 87 6.60 7.77 -7.65
N THR A 88 6.55 8.82 -6.86
CA THR A 88 5.60 9.91 -7.03
C THR A 88 6.11 10.88 -8.10
N ASP A 89 5.18 11.51 -8.82
CA ASP A 89 5.49 12.59 -9.78
C ASP A 89 5.63 13.96 -9.09
N GLU A 90 5.83 15.03 -9.89
CA GLU A 90 5.95 16.42 -9.40
C GLU A 90 4.72 16.91 -8.62
N ALA A 91 3.55 16.31 -8.85
CA ALA A 91 2.32 16.59 -8.12
C ALA A 91 2.11 15.64 -6.92
N GLY A 92 3.11 14.80 -6.58
CA GLY A 92 3.01 13.78 -5.54
C GLY A 92 2.13 12.59 -5.93
N CYS A 93 1.69 12.49 -7.19
CA CYS A 93 0.77 11.45 -7.63
C CYS A 93 1.47 10.11 -7.81
N PHE A 94 0.74 9.03 -7.48
CA PHE A 94 1.16 7.65 -7.76
C PHE A 94 -0.02 6.84 -8.31
N ARG A 95 0.29 5.78 -9.05
CA ARG A 95 -0.72 4.88 -9.62
C ARG A 95 -0.22 3.45 -9.71
N PHE A 96 -1.12 2.49 -9.43
CA PHE A 96 -0.93 1.07 -9.63
C PHE A 96 -2.10 0.45 -10.38
N ARG A 97 -1.83 -0.61 -11.14
CA ARG A 97 -2.80 -1.52 -11.75
C ARG A 97 -2.61 -2.90 -11.14
N THR A 98 -3.70 -3.50 -10.70
CA THR A 98 -3.63 -4.81 -10.07
C THR A 98 -5.00 -5.51 -10.13
N ILE A 99 -5.17 -6.53 -9.32
CA ILE A 99 -6.45 -7.18 -9.03
C ILE A 99 -6.87 -6.89 -7.58
N LYS A 100 -8.16 -6.85 -7.30
CA LYS A 100 -8.66 -6.78 -5.92
C LYS A 100 -8.22 -8.04 -5.17
N PRO A 101 -7.49 -7.92 -4.04
CA PRO A 101 -7.03 -9.08 -3.28
C PRO A 101 -8.19 -9.83 -2.63
N GLY A 102 -7.98 -11.10 -2.34
CA GLY A 102 -8.84 -11.89 -1.47
C GLY A 102 -8.48 -11.70 0.00
N ARG A 103 -9.32 -12.26 0.88
CA ARG A 103 -9.07 -12.31 2.33
C ARG A 103 -7.87 -13.20 2.64
N VAL A 104 -7.07 -12.82 3.62
CA VAL A 104 -5.90 -13.59 4.08
C VAL A 104 -6.02 -13.94 5.56
N PRO A 105 -5.51 -15.10 6.00
CA PRO A 105 -5.50 -15.44 7.41
C PRO A 105 -4.53 -14.52 8.18
N ALA A 106 -4.93 -14.11 9.38
CA ALA A 106 -4.05 -13.53 10.38
C ALA A 106 -3.32 -14.65 11.14
N THR A 107 -2.31 -14.29 11.93
CA THR A 107 -1.54 -15.25 12.74
C THR A 107 -2.38 -16.01 13.76
N ASP A 108 -3.49 -15.44 14.20
CA ASP A 108 -4.45 -16.03 15.14
C ASP A 108 -5.57 -16.85 14.42
N GLY A 109 -5.46 -17.02 13.11
CA GLY A 109 -6.41 -17.78 12.28
C GLY A 109 -7.66 -17.01 11.87
N ARG A 110 -7.90 -15.78 12.36
CA ARG A 110 -8.98 -14.93 11.86
C ARG A 110 -8.70 -14.48 10.43
N LEU A 111 -9.74 -14.28 9.65
CA LEU A 111 -9.60 -13.76 8.29
C LEU A 111 -9.55 -12.23 8.32
N GLN A 112 -8.48 -11.69 7.77
CA GLN A 112 -8.37 -10.26 7.47
C GLN A 112 -9.23 -9.91 6.24
N ALA A 113 -9.73 -8.69 6.18
CA ALA A 113 -10.39 -8.18 4.98
C ALA A 113 -9.38 -8.06 3.81
N PRO A 114 -9.85 -8.04 2.57
CA PRO A 114 -9.04 -7.67 1.41
C PRO A 114 -8.31 -6.37 1.66
N HIS A 115 -6.98 -6.41 1.58
CA HIS A 115 -6.15 -5.22 1.81
C HIS A 115 -4.85 -5.30 1.02
N ILE A 116 -4.22 -4.14 0.86
CA ILE A 116 -2.89 -4.00 0.27
C ILE A 116 -1.98 -3.36 1.32
N ALA A 117 -0.87 -4.01 1.64
CA ALA A 117 0.17 -3.42 2.46
C ALA A 117 0.93 -2.36 1.67
N VAL A 118 1.20 -1.21 2.28
CA VAL A 118 1.87 -0.08 1.63
C VAL A 118 3.09 0.31 2.44
N SER A 119 4.19 0.54 1.76
CA SER A 119 5.40 1.15 2.33
C SER A 119 5.65 2.48 1.65
N VAL A 120 5.87 3.51 2.45
CA VAL A 120 6.16 4.87 1.97
C VAL A 120 7.56 5.26 2.38
N PHE A 121 8.32 5.77 1.41
CA PHE A 121 9.66 6.31 1.60
C PHE A 121 9.72 7.71 0.98
N ALA A 122 10.37 8.63 1.66
CA ALA A 122 10.61 9.98 1.13
C ALA A 122 11.82 10.61 1.82
N ARG A 123 12.35 11.68 1.25
CA ARG A 123 13.39 12.50 1.90
C ARG A 123 12.91 13.01 3.25
N GLY A 124 13.81 13.03 4.23
CA GLY A 124 13.50 13.50 5.58
C GLY A 124 12.79 12.47 6.47
N ILE A 125 12.25 11.39 5.91
CA ILE A 125 11.70 10.29 6.68
C ILE A 125 12.82 9.30 6.98
N LEU A 126 13.09 9.05 8.26
CA LEU A 126 14.24 8.23 8.68
C LEU A 126 13.93 6.73 8.69
N LYS A 127 12.67 6.34 8.61
CA LYS A 127 12.26 4.93 8.53
C LYS A 127 11.10 4.76 7.55
N ARG A 128 10.94 3.54 7.05
CA ARG A 128 9.77 3.16 6.27
C ARG A 128 8.47 3.45 7.06
N LEU A 129 7.54 4.16 6.45
CA LEU A 129 6.19 4.28 6.98
C LEU A 129 5.35 3.13 6.40
N ALA A 130 4.77 2.32 7.27
CA ALA A 130 3.95 1.19 6.88
C ALA A 130 2.47 1.52 7.09
N THR A 131 1.65 1.33 6.05
CA THR A 131 0.19 1.50 6.14
C THR A 131 -0.53 0.41 5.34
N ARG A 132 -1.85 0.47 5.26
CA ARG A 132 -2.69 -0.45 4.49
C ARG A 132 -3.76 0.29 3.73
N ILE A 133 -4.11 -0.23 2.57
CA ILE A 133 -5.28 0.16 1.80
C ILE A 133 -6.35 -0.90 2.00
N TYR A 134 -7.51 -0.51 2.50
CA TYR A 134 -8.75 -1.26 2.49
C TYR A 134 -9.71 -0.67 1.46
N PHE A 135 -10.77 -1.35 1.12
CA PHE A 135 -11.70 -0.98 0.07
C PHE A 135 -13.07 -0.60 0.65
N ALA A 136 -13.64 0.53 0.25
CA ALA A 136 -14.89 1.04 0.82
C ALA A 136 -16.10 0.11 0.53
N ASP A 137 -16.05 -0.63 -0.57
CA ASP A 137 -17.08 -1.58 -1.01
C ASP A 137 -16.91 -2.98 -0.40
N GLU A 138 -16.00 -3.14 0.59
CA GLU A 138 -15.72 -4.45 1.19
C GLU A 138 -16.38 -4.60 2.57
N PRO A 139 -17.48 -5.38 2.67
CA PRO A 139 -18.21 -5.52 3.93
C PRO A 139 -17.39 -6.19 5.04
N SER A 140 -16.41 -7.03 4.69
CA SER A 140 -15.55 -7.71 5.65
C SER A 140 -14.59 -6.78 6.41
N ASN A 141 -14.51 -5.50 6.06
CA ASN A 141 -13.76 -4.50 6.83
C ASN A 141 -14.22 -4.43 8.30
N GLY A 142 -15.52 -4.67 8.55
CA GLY A 142 -16.07 -4.70 9.92
C GLY A 142 -15.55 -5.83 10.79
N GLU A 143 -15.00 -6.89 10.18
CA GLU A 143 -14.50 -8.09 10.84
C GLU A 143 -12.96 -8.13 10.89
N ASP A 144 -12.28 -7.17 10.25
CA ASP A 144 -10.82 -7.18 10.11
C ASP A 144 -10.13 -6.96 11.47
N PRO A 145 -9.29 -7.91 11.94
CA PRO A 145 -8.67 -7.83 13.24
C PRO A 145 -7.64 -6.69 13.38
N VAL A 146 -7.02 -6.27 12.27
CA VAL A 146 -6.04 -5.18 12.27
C VAL A 146 -6.74 -3.84 12.19
N LEU A 147 -7.73 -3.69 11.31
CA LEU A 147 -8.53 -2.46 11.22
C LEU A 147 -9.29 -2.19 12.53
N ALA A 148 -9.67 -3.24 13.26
CA ALA A 148 -10.32 -3.11 14.56
C ALA A 148 -9.41 -2.44 15.63
N LEU A 149 -8.09 -2.56 15.51
CA LEU A 149 -7.13 -1.89 16.41
C LEU A 149 -7.04 -0.38 16.17
N VAL A 150 -7.47 0.08 15.01
CA VAL A 150 -7.43 1.50 14.65
C VAL A 150 -8.63 2.22 15.25
N PRO A 151 -8.44 3.36 15.95
CA PRO A 151 -9.55 4.18 16.44
C PRO A 151 -10.55 4.50 15.33
N ALA A 152 -11.85 4.35 15.60
CA ALA A 152 -12.91 4.45 14.59
C ALA A 152 -12.85 5.76 13.78
N ALA A 153 -12.52 6.89 14.44
CA ALA A 153 -12.39 8.19 13.79
C ALA A 153 -11.24 8.25 12.77
N ARG A 154 -10.23 7.38 12.89
CA ARG A 154 -9.06 7.34 11.99
C ARG A 154 -9.14 6.27 10.90
N ARG A 155 -10.03 5.28 11.03
CA ARG A 155 -10.19 4.22 10.02
C ARG A 155 -10.45 4.74 8.60
N PRO A 156 -11.20 5.84 8.39
CA PRO A 156 -11.41 6.39 7.04
C PRO A 156 -10.13 6.73 6.29
N THR A 157 -9.02 7.02 6.97
CA THR A 157 -7.71 7.30 6.34
C THR A 157 -7.06 6.06 5.72
N LEU A 158 -7.58 4.87 6.01
CA LEU A 158 -7.13 3.59 5.45
C LEU A 158 -8.05 3.05 4.36
N ILE A 159 -9.17 3.73 4.08
CA ILE A 159 -10.22 3.22 3.18
C ILE A 159 -10.14 3.92 1.82
N ALA A 160 -9.73 3.18 0.80
CA ALA A 160 -9.80 3.65 -0.58
C ALA A 160 -11.25 3.68 -1.08
N LYS A 161 -11.64 4.77 -1.72
CA LYS A 161 -12.99 4.98 -2.28
C LYS A 161 -12.96 4.90 -3.80
N GLN A 162 -14.04 4.38 -4.39
CA GLN A 162 -14.22 4.31 -5.83
C GLN A 162 -15.51 5.05 -6.24
N GLU A 163 -15.37 5.99 -7.15
CA GLU A 163 -16.49 6.75 -7.71
C GLU A 163 -16.43 6.67 -9.26
N GLY A 164 -16.80 5.48 -9.78
CA GLY A 164 -16.86 5.25 -11.23
C GLY A 164 -15.52 5.20 -11.96
N GLY A 165 -14.40 5.04 -11.22
CA GLY A 165 -13.04 5.02 -11.79
C GLY A 165 -12.06 4.21 -10.93
N PRO A 166 -10.81 4.63 -10.81
CA PRO A 166 -9.85 4.01 -9.91
C PRO A 166 -10.22 4.18 -8.44
N TYR A 167 -9.74 3.29 -7.59
CA TYR A 167 -9.77 3.51 -6.14
C TYR A 167 -8.85 4.68 -5.79
N ARG A 168 -9.37 5.66 -5.06
CA ARG A 168 -8.62 6.83 -4.58
C ARG A 168 -8.11 6.58 -3.17
N PHE A 169 -6.80 6.71 -2.98
CA PHE A 169 -6.13 6.55 -1.69
C PHE A 169 -5.04 7.59 -1.54
N ASN A 170 -5.32 8.67 -0.83
CA ASN A 170 -4.33 9.70 -0.54
C ASN A 170 -3.54 9.37 0.73
N ILE A 171 -2.28 9.74 0.74
CA ILE A 171 -1.38 9.54 1.89
C ILE A 171 -0.96 10.92 2.42
N VAL A 172 -1.39 11.22 3.64
CA VAL A 172 -1.00 12.41 4.39
C VAL A 172 0.01 11.98 5.44
N ILE A 173 1.25 12.44 5.31
CA ILE A 173 2.36 11.99 6.19
C ILE A 173 2.16 12.50 7.61
N GLN A 174 1.63 13.72 7.76
CA GLN A 174 1.43 14.36 9.06
C GLN A 174 0.31 15.40 8.98
N GLY A 175 -0.42 15.60 10.10
CA GLY A 175 -1.41 16.67 10.21
C GLY A 175 -2.70 16.41 9.43
N GLU A 176 -3.26 17.47 8.82
CA GLU A 176 -4.49 17.41 8.04
C GLU A 176 -4.27 18.02 6.66
N ALA A 177 -4.63 17.30 5.62
CA ALA A 177 -4.56 17.75 4.23
C ALA A 177 -5.57 17.00 3.37
N LEU A 178 -5.90 17.52 2.19
CA LEU A 178 -6.78 16.86 1.21
C LEU A 178 -8.16 16.46 1.78
N GLY A 179 -8.64 17.18 2.80
CA GLY A 179 -9.91 16.88 3.46
C GLY A 179 -9.90 15.64 4.35
N GLN A 180 -8.73 15.17 4.74
CA GLN A 180 -8.54 14.05 5.66
C GLN A 180 -7.45 14.34 6.70
N GLY A 181 -7.48 13.63 7.83
CA GLY A 181 -6.39 13.64 8.80
C GLY A 181 -5.20 12.82 8.33
N GLU A 182 -4.12 12.87 9.09
CA GLU A 182 -2.92 12.04 8.91
C GLU A 182 -3.27 10.58 8.67
N THR A 183 -2.66 9.97 7.67
CA THR A 183 -2.82 8.54 7.40
C THR A 183 -2.34 7.71 8.60
N VAL A 184 -3.06 6.68 8.96
CA VAL A 184 -2.62 5.76 10.02
C VAL A 184 -1.41 4.97 9.53
N PHE A 185 -0.31 5.07 10.27
CA PHE A 185 0.87 4.24 10.05
C PHE A 185 1.01 3.24 11.21
N PHE A 186 1.43 2.03 10.88
CA PHE A 186 1.67 0.95 11.81
C PHE A 186 3.14 0.87 12.19
N ASP A 187 3.44 0.62 13.45
CA ASP A 187 4.80 0.33 13.92
C ASP A 187 5.04 -1.19 13.78
N LEU A 188 5.79 -1.56 12.74
CA LEU A 188 6.07 -2.93 12.31
C LEU A 188 7.56 -3.25 12.41
#